data_430246a0b6018335e14bb00f6658b9be
#
_entry.id   430246a0b6018335e14bb00f6658b9be
#
_cell.length_a   1.000
_cell.length_b   1.000
_cell.length_c   1.000
_cell.angle_alpha   90.00
_cell.angle_beta   90.00
_cell.angle_gamma   90.00
#
_symmetry.space_group_name_H-M   'P 1'
#
loop_
_entity.id
_entity.type
_entity.pdbx_description
1 polymer ?
#
loop_
_entity_poly.entity_id
_entity_poly.type
_entity_poly.pdbx_seq_one_letter_code
_entity_poly.pdbx_strand_id
1 'polypeptide(L)'
;MTAQVLNLLPVILVLVLSVKKVPAFITFGIGIGSGILWSMFIQGFSFVDNLGFIMNGFSVDTGVEAVNTLVNRGGFVSMLSLVGILLVCGMLSGLFTEMKVLTVLVKGITKKVHTPAGILVGVMISSLILCLTGGQYPSIAITAVAFKDACDEMDIHRAVLSRTLEDVGTMVAAIIPWSAWVIGYGVLLGTTVQEFIPFVFLCILSPIVALINAFLGIGLLHKDDEVKYHPLWIRKRAR
;
A
#
# COMPACT_ATOMS: atom_id res chain seq x y z
N MET A 1 -21.05 -28.58 10.90
CA MET A 1 -21.13 -27.12 10.79
C MET A 1 -20.41 -26.38 11.91
N THR A 2 -20.58 -26.72 13.17
CA THR A 2 -19.88 -26.04 14.30
C THR A 2 -18.35 -26.15 14.26
N ALA A 3 -17.78 -27.29 13.87
CA ALA A 3 -16.32 -27.45 13.77
C ALA A 3 -15.68 -26.59 12.67
N GLN A 4 -16.39 -26.30 11.59
CA GLN A 4 -15.86 -25.46 10.50
C GLN A 4 -15.80 -23.98 10.89
N VAL A 5 -16.74 -23.50 11.72
CA VAL A 5 -16.72 -22.11 12.23
C VAL A 5 -15.59 -21.91 13.22
N LEU A 6 -15.25 -22.94 14.01
CA LEU A 6 -14.13 -22.88 14.94
C LEU A 6 -12.77 -22.71 14.22
N ASN A 7 -12.62 -23.16 12.98
CA ASN A 7 -11.39 -22.96 12.20
C ASN A 7 -11.11 -21.48 11.85
N LEU A 8 -12.09 -20.60 12.00
CA LEU A 8 -11.91 -19.15 11.82
C LEU A 8 -11.32 -18.46 13.06
N LEU A 9 -11.17 -19.16 14.19
CA LEU A 9 -10.72 -18.57 15.45
C LEU A 9 -9.36 -17.87 15.36
N PRO A 10 -8.33 -18.43 14.71
CA PRO A 10 -7.06 -17.72 14.51
C PRO A 10 -7.20 -16.42 13.68
N VAL A 11 -8.08 -16.43 12.67
CA VAL A 11 -8.37 -15.26 11.83
C VAL A 11 -9.09 -14.18 12.65
N ILE A 12 -10.10 -14.57 13.43
CA ILE A 12 -10.83 -13.64 14.31
C ILE A 12 -9.87 -13.03 15.34
N LEU A 13 -8.95 -13.81 15.89
CA LEU A 13 -7.94 -13.33 16.83
C LEU A 13 -7.06 -12.24 16.21
N VAL A 14 -6.58 -12.44 14.98
CA VAL A 14 -5.79 -11.44 14.23
C VAL A 14 -6.61 -10.17 14.00
N LEU A 15 -7.88 -10.29 13.62
CA LEU A 15 -8.76 -9.14 13.42
C LEU A 15 -8.98 -8.36 14.72
N VAL A 16 -9.24 -9.04 15.83
CA VAL A 16 -9.43 -8.40 17.15
C VAL A 16 -8.14 -7.67 17.59
N LEU A 17 -6.97 -8.27 17.42
CA LEU A 17 -5.70 -7.64 17.75
C LEU A 17 -5.43 -6.41 16.87
N SER A 18 -5.78 -6.48 15.59
CA SER A 18 -5.65 -5.35 14.65
C SER A 18 -6.56 -4.18 15.05
N VAL A 19 -7.81 -4.45 15.44
CA VAL A 19 -8.74 -3.42 15.96
C VAL A 19 -8.22 -2.80 17.26
N LYS A 20 -7.56 -3.61 18.10
CA LYS A 20 -6.90 -3.12 19.33
C LYS A 20 -5.59 -2.33 19.07
N LYS A 21 -5.22 -2.10 17.79
CA LYS A 21 -4.00 -1.38 17.38
C LYS A 21 -2.70 -2.02 17.90
N VAL A 22 -2.69 -3.33 18.11
CA VAL A 22 -1.46 -4.07 18.42
C VAL A 22 -0.53 -3.99 17.21
N PRO A 23 0.79 -3.79 17.38
CA PRO A 23 1.74 -3.74 16.28
C PRO A 23 1.61 -4.95 15.35
N ALA A 24 1.63 -4.72 14.03
CA ALA A 24 1.38 -5.74 13.02
C ALA A 24 2.27 -6.98 13.18
N PHE A 25 3.56 -6.78 13.48
CA PHE A 25 4.51 -7.88 13.67
C PHE A 25 4.09 -8.83 14.80
N ILE A 26 3.65 -8.28 15.93
CA ILE A 26 3.15 -9.07 17.07
C ILE A 26 1.83 -9.75 16.70
N THR A 27 0.93 -9.04 16.04
CA THR A 27 -0.37 -9.56 15.62
C THR A 27 -0.21 -10.78 14.68
N PHE A 28 0.68 -10.68 13.70
CA PHE A 28 0.96 -11.81 12.80
C PHE A 28 1.68 -12.96 13.50
N GLY A 29 2.63 -12.66 14.41
CA GLY A 29 3.29 -13.70 15.22
C GLY A 29 2.30 -14.50 16.05
N ILE A 30 1.38 -13.83 16.74
CA ILE A 30 0.30 -14.48 17.52
C ILE A 30 -0.65 -15.24 16.58
N GLY A 31 -0.98 -14.67 15.42
CA GLY A 31 -1.83 -15.32 14.43
C GLY A 31 -1.24 -16.64 13.93
N ILE A 32 0.04 -16.63 13.54
CA ILE A 32 0.75 -17.83 13.09
C ILE A 32 0.84 -18.86 14.25
N GLY A 33 1.25 -18.44 15.45
CA GLY A 33 1.34 -19.31 16.59
C GLY A 33 0.00 -19.96 16.95
N SER A 34 -1.09 -19.17 16.98
CA SER A 34 -2.44 -19.69 17.23
C SER A 34 -2.91 -20.65 16.12
N GLY A 35 -2.56 -20.37 14.86
CA GLY A 35 -2.86 -21.26 13.72
C GLY A 35 -2.15 -22.60 13.84
N ILE A 36 -0.88 -22.62 14.21
CA ILE A 36 -0.10 -23.85 14.45
C ILE A 36 -0.75 -24.68 15.58
N LEU A 37 -1.00 -24.05 16.73
CA LEU A 37 -1.65 -24.73 17.86
C LEU A 37 -3.01 -25.29 17.47
N TRP A 38 -3.81 -24.51 16.77
CA TRP A 38 -5.11 -24.95 16.29
C TRP A 38 -5.02 -26.15 15.35
N SER A 39 -4.08 -26.10 14.40
CA SER A 39 -3.80 -27.17 13.46
C SER A 39 -3.38 -28.46 14.17
N MET A 40 -2.54 -28.37 15.19
CA MET A 40 -2.07 -29.53 15.96
C MET A 40 -3.19 -30.14 16.80
N PHE A 41 -3.96 -29.33 17.53
CA PHE A 41 -4.94 -29.85 18.50
C PHE A 41 -6.28 -30.23 17.87
N ILE A 42 -6.70 -29.57 16.82
CA ILE A 42 -8.03 -29.73 16.22
C ILE A 42 -7.99 -30.50 14.90
N GLN A 43 -6.98 -30.24 14.08
CA GLN A 43 -6.85 -30.86 12.76
C GLN A 43 -5.93 -32.11 12.79
N GLY A 44 -5.14 -32.29 13.86
CA GLY A 44 -4.31 -33.48 14.04
C GLY A 44 -2.98 -33.47 13.26
N PHE A 45 -2.57 -32.33 12.70
CA PHE A 45 -1.28 -32.20 12.03
C PHE A 45 -0.13 -32.16 13.04
N SER A 46 1.00 -32.76 12.70
CA SER A 46 2.19 -32.69 13.53
C SER A 46 2.84 -31.27 13.46
N PHE A 47 3.71 -30.98 14.40
CA PHE A 47 4.49 -29.73 14.35
C PHE A 47 5.36 -29.65 13.08
N VAL A 48 5.93 -30.78 12.65
CA VAL A 48 6.75 -30.87 11.43
C VAL A 48 5.92 -30.58 10.19
N ASP A 49 4.69 -31.09 10.11
CA ASP A 49 3.78 -30.79 8.99
C ASP A 49 3.48 -29.28 8.91
N ASN A 50 3.21 -28.67 10.07
CA ASN A 50 2.97 -27.22 10.15
C ASN A 50 4.20 -26.40 9.70
N LEU A 51 5.41 -26.80 10.05
CA LEU A 51 6.64 -26.18 9.53
C LEU A 51 6.75 -26.36 8.01
N GLY A 52 6.38 -27.53 7.49
CA GLY A 52 6.30 -27.80 6.06
C GLY A 52 5.32 -26.86 5.36
N PHE A 53 4.14 -26.63 5.93
CA PHE A 53 3.15 -25.70 5.38
C PHE A 53 3.63 -24.25 5.39
N ILE A 54 4.35 -23.83 6.45
CA ILE A 54 4.94 -22.49 6.50
C ILE A 54 6.02 -22.33 5.43
N MET A 55 6.85 -23.32 5.24
CA MET A 55 7.96 -23.25 4.27
C MET A 55 7.49 -23.35 2.83
N ASN A 56 6.66 -24.35 2.52
CA ASN A 56 6.32 -24.71 1.14
C ASN A 56 4.91 -24.31 0.73
N GLY A 57 4.08 -23.86 1.69
CA GLY A 57 2.65 -23.64 1.49
C GLY A 57 1.83 -24.91 1.73
N PHE A 58 0.53 -24.69 1.94
CA PHE A 58 -0.45 -25.78 2.04
C PHE A 58 -0.86 -26.18 0.62
N SER A 59 -0.97 -27.46 0.36
CA SER A 59 -1.40 -28.01 -0.93
C SER A 59 -2.51 -29.04 -0.73
N VAL A 60 -3.61 -28.87 -1.44
CA VAL A 60 -4.76 -29.75 -1.44
C VAL A 60 -5.34 -29.86 -2.84
N ASP A 61 -5.82 -31.03 -3.20
CA ASP A 61 -6.63 -31.21 -4.39
C ASP A 61 -8.11 -31.25 -4.02
N THR A 62 -8.83 -30.21 -4.44
CA THR A 62 -10.27 -30.08 -4.19
C THR A 62 -11.12 -30.62 -5.33
N GLY A 63 -10.50 -31.10 -6.40
CA GLY A 63 -11.19 -31.51 -7.64
C GLY A 63 -11.69 -30.34 -8.50
N VAL A 64 -11.50 -29.08 -8.07
CA VAL A 64 -11.87 -27.88 -8.83
C VAL A 64 -10.63 -27.03 -9.04
N GLU A 65 -10.18 -26.92 -10.30
CA GLU A 65 -8.93 -26.26 -10.67
C GLU A 65 -8.88 -24.80 -10.21
N ALA A 66 -9.98 -24.04 -10.35
CA ALA A 66 -10.06 -22.66 -9.89
C ALA A 66 -9.86 -22.53 -8.38
N VAL A 67 -10.37 -23.49 -7.59
CA VAL A 67 -10.19 -23.52 -6.12
C VAL A 67 -8.75 -23.93 -5.79
N ASN A 68 -8.22 -24.94 -6.47
CA ASN A 68 -6.84 -25.38 -6.27
C ASN A 68 -5.84 -24.24 -6.55
N THR A 69 -6.08 -23.45 -7.58
CA THR A 69 -5.25 -22.29 -7.92
C THR A 69 -5.25 -21.21 -6.82
N LEU A 70 -6.34 -21.04 -6.11
CA LEU A 70 -6.45 -20.07 -5.01
C LEU A 70 -5.87 -20.58 -3.70
N VAL A 71 -6.10 -21.85 -3.38
CA VAL A 71 -5.76 -22.45 -2.07
C VAL A 71 -4.30 -22.91 -2.02
N ASN A 72 -3.78 -23.47 -3.13
CA ASN A 72 -2.40 -23.99 -3.21
C ASN A 72 -1.38 -22.88 -3.44
N ARG A 73 -1.44 -21.83 -2.61
CA ARG A 73 -0.53 -20.68 -2.67
C ARG A 73 0.03 -20.39 -1.30
N GLY A 74 1.14 -19.67 -1.30
CA GLY A 74 1.79 -19.28 -0.07
C GLY A 74 3.05 -20.10 0.19
N GLY A 75 3.50 -20.07 1.45
CA GLY A 75 4.78 -20.61 1.87
C GLY A 75 5.94 -19.65 1.65
N PHE A 76 6.90 -19.73 2.57
CA PHE A 76 8.09 -18.85 2.56
C PHE A 76 8.88 -18.97 1.26
N VAL A 77 9.04 -20.18 0.74
CA VAL A 77 9.83 -20.43 -0.49
C VAL A 77 9.22 -19.74 -1.70
N SER A 78 7.90 -19.76 -1.83
CA SER A 78 7.22 -19.08 -2.96
C SER A 78 7.39 -17.54 -2.90
N MET A 79 7.56 -16.98 -1.71
CA MET A 79 7.74 -15.55 -1.51
C MET A 79 9.18 -15.08 -1.72
N LEU A 80 10.17 -15.98 -1.81
CA LEU A 80 11.58 -15.61 -2.02
C LEU A 80 11.79 -14.83 -3.32
N SER A 81 11.11 -15.20 -4.39
CA SER A 81 11.17 -14.47 -5.66
C SER A 81 10.66 -13.03 -5.50
N LEU A 82 9.55 -12.83 -4.78
CA LEU A 82 9.00 -11.51 -4.48
C LEU A 82 9.97 -10.68 -3.63
N VAL A 83 10.55 -11.27 -2.59
CA VAL A 83 11.57 -10.61 -1.75
C VAL A 83 12.79 -10.20 -2.58
N GLY A 84 13.26 -11.07 -3.47
CA GLY A 84 14.34 -10.76 -4.40
C GLY A 84 14.03 -9.55 -5.30
N ILE A 85 12.85 -9.52 -5.90
CA ILE A 85 12.39 -8.39 -6.71
C ILE A 85 12.33 -7.11 -5.89
N LEU A 86 11.77 -7.15 -4.69
CA LEU A 86 11.66 -5.98 -3.81
C LEU A 86 13.05 -5.46 -3.39
N LEU A 87 14.01 -6.33 -3.13
CA LEU A 87 15.39 -5.93 -2.82
C LEU A 87 16.05 -5.22 -4.01
N VAL A 88 15.97 -5.78 -5.21
CA VAL A 88 16.54 -5.17 -6.42
C VAL A 88 15.88 -3.82 -6.71
N CYS A 89 14.56 -3.72 -6.63
CA CYS A 89 13.83 -2.47 -6.80
C CYS A 89 14.19 -1.45 -5.72
N GLY A 90 14.39 -1.88 -4.48
CA GLY A 90 14.82 -1.02 -3.37
C GLY A 90 16.24 -0.47 -3.58
N MET A 91 17.17 -1.31 -4.03
CA MET A 91 18.52 -0.87 -4.37
C MET A 91 18.51 0.15 -5.52
N LEU A 92 17.76 -0.09 -6.59
CA LEU A 92 17.61 0.83 -7.71
C LEU A 92 17.02 2.17 -7.26
N SER A 93 15.99 2.12 -6.44
CA SER A 93 15.35 3.29 -5.83
C SER A 93 16.35 4.12 -4.99
N GLY A 94 17.18 3.45 -4.19
CA GLY A 94 18.25 4.07 -3.41
C GLY A 94 19.27 4.79 -4.30
N LEU A 95 19.71 4.15 -5.39
CA LEU A 95 20.63 4.76 -6.36
C LEU A 95 20.04 6.02 -6.99
N PHE A 96 18.79 6.00 -7.44
CA PHE A 96 18.12 7.19 -7.99
C PHE A 96 18.02 8.33 -6.96
N THR A 97 17.83 8.01 -5.70
CA THR A 97 17.78 8.99 -4.61
C THR A 97 19.14 9.64 -4.39
N GLU A 98 20.22 8.85 -4.32
CA GLU A 98 21.59 9.33 -4.13
C GLU A 98 22.09 10.18 -5.31
N MET A 99 21.72 9.83 -6.54
CA MET A 99 22.09 10.59 -7.74
C MET A 99 21.47 12.00 -7.77
N LYS A 100 20.53 12.34 -6.89
CA LYS A 100 19.82 13.63 -6.78
C LYS A 100 19.15 14.13 -8.07
N VAL A 101 19.14 13.33 -9.13
CA VAL A 101 18.53 13.68 -10.42
C VAL A 101 17.04 14.00 -10.23
N LEU A 102 16.36 13.15 -9.47
CA LEU A 102 14.95 13.28 -9.18
C LEU A 102 14.65 14.54 -8.34
N THR A 103 15.52 14.87 -7.41
CA THR A 103 15.41 16.09 -6.58
C THR A 103 15.51 17.38 -7.43
N VAL A 104 16.37 17.38 -8.46
CA VAL A 104 16.50 18.53 -9.37
C VAL A 104 15.23 18.73 -10.20
N LEU A 105 14.63 17.65 -10.70
CA LEU A 105 13.38 17.71 -11.45
C LEU A 105 12.25 18.31 -10.61
N VAL A 106 12.07 17.82 -9.38
CA VAL A 106 11.02 18.28 -8.46
C VAL A 106 11.22 19.76 -8.08
N LYS A 107 12.46 20.18 -7.77
CA LYS A 107 12.77 21.59 -7.49
C LYS A 107 12.44 22.54 -8.65
N GLY A 108 12.51 22.06 -9.88
CA GLY A 108 12.09 22.83 -11.06
C GLY A 108 10.59 23.11 -11.09
N ILE A 109 9.78 22.18 -10.57
CA ILE A 109 8.33 22.32 -10.51
C ILE A 109 7.91 23.23 -9.34
N THR A 110 8.49 23.05 -8.14
CA THR A 110 8.16 23.85 -6.95
C THR A 110 8.37 25.36 -7.17
N LYS A 111 9.41 25.75 -7.90
CA LYS A 111 9.70 27.16 -8.17
C LYS A 111 8.65 27.88 -9.03
N LYS A 112 7.82 27.18 -9.77
CA LYS A 112 6.82 27.74 -10.71
C LYS A 112 5.43 27.86 -10.16
N VAL A 113 5.20 27.37 -8.95
CA VAL A 113 3.85 27.19 -8.40
C VAL A 113 3.65 28.09 -7.20
N HIS A 114 2.61 28.95 -7.24
CA HIS A 114 2.34 29.97 -6.23
C HIS A 114 0.88 29.99 -5.74
N THR A 115 0.11 28.96 -6.01
CA THR A 115 -1.27 28.81 -5.53
C THR A 115 -1.46 27.48 -4.81
N PRO A 116 -2.37 27.38 -3.80
CA PRO A 116 -2.58 26.13 -3.09
C PRO A 116 -2.96 24.95 -4.02
N ALA A 117 -3.88 25.17 -4.95
CA ALA A 117 -4.24 24.16 -5.96
C ALA A 117 -3.04 23.79 -6.84
N GLY A 118 -2.30 24.78 -7.27
CA GLY A 118 -1.11 24.57 -8.09
C GLY A 118 -0.02 23.78 -7.33
N ILE A 119 0.20 24.04 -6.02
CA ILE A 119 1.13 23.25 -5.21
C ILE A 119 0.68 21.79 -5.17
N LEU A 120 -0.59 21.51 -4.93
CA LEU A 120 -1.10 20.14 -4.90
C LEU A 120 -0.95 19.45 -6.27
N VAL A 121 -1.24 20.16 -7.36
CA VAL A 121 -0.99 19.65 -8.73
C VAL A 121 0.51 19.41 -8.95
N GLY A 122 1.38 20.32 -8.50
CA GLY A 122 2.83 20.15 -8.55
C GLY A 122 3.30 18.90 -7.77
N VAL A 123 2.74 18.64 -6.59
CA VAL A 123 2.96 17.42 -5.81
C VAL A 123 2.55 16.20 -6.63
N MET A 124 1.35 16.22 -7.23
CA MET A 124 0.84 15.10 -8.03
C MET A 124 1.72 14.79 -9.23
N ILE A 125 2.09 15.81 -10.01
CA ILE A 125 2.95 15.66 -11.20
C ILE A 125 4.34 15.15 -10.79
N SER A 126 4.93 15.72 -9.76
CA SER A 126 6.25 15.30 -9.26
C SER A 126 6.22 13.87 -8.76
N SER A 127 5.20 13.53 -7.97
CA SER A 127 5.00 12.18 -7.46
C SER A 127 4.79 11.17 -8.59
N LEU A 128 4.01 11.51 -9.61
CA LEU A 128 3.79 10.67 -10.78
C LEU A 128 5.10 10.41 -11.55
N ILE A 129 5.87 11.45 -11.86
CA ILE A 129 7.15 11.32 -12.57
C ILE A 129 8.10 10.41 -11.78
N LEU A 130 8.22 10.65 -10.47
CA LEU A 130 9.09 9.86 -9.61
C LEU A 130 8.60 8.41 -9.46
N CYS A 131 7.29 8.20 -9.42
CA CYS A 131 6.71 6.86 -9.35
C CYS A 131 6.99 6.05 -10.62
N LEU A 132 6.90 6.69 -11.79
CA LEU A 132 7.19 6.07 -13.09
C LEU A 132 8.67 5.70 -13.25
N THR A 133 9.59 6.47 -12.66
CA THR A 133 11.04 6.31 -12.86
C THR A 133 11.74 5.62 -11.70
N GLY A 134 11.40 5.99 -10.47
CA GLY A 134 12.08 5.53 -9.25
C GLY A 134 11.26 4.63 -8.34
N GLY A 135 9.96 4.47 -8.66
CA GLY A 135 9.03 3.69 -7.86
C GLY A 135 8.37 4.48 -6.72
N GLN A 136 7.54 3.79 -5.93
CA GLN A 136 6.71 4.37 -4.89
C GLN A 136 7.50 5.10 -3.79
N TYR A 137 8.52 4.46 -3.23
CA TYR A 137 9.25 5.02 -2.08
C TYR A 137 9.95 6.35 -2.37
N PRO A 138 10.77 6.49 -3.44
CA PRO A 138 11.33 7.78 -3.81
C PRO A 138 10.27 8.82 -4.18
N SER A 139 9.19 8.39 -4.82
CA SER A 139 8.07 9.25 -5.16
C SER A 139 7.52 9.97 -3.93
N ILE A 140 7.21 9.24 -2.87
CA ILE A 140 6.68 9.80 -1.63
C ILE A 140 7.75 10.60 -0.88
N ALA A 141 8.93 10.00 -0.64
CA ALA A 141 9.95 10.60 0.21
C ALA A 141 10.52 11.92 -0.36
N ILE A 142 10.89 11.91 -1.65
CA ILE A 142 11.50 13.08 -2.28
C ILE A 142 10.48 14.20 -2.47
N THR A 143 9.27 13.86 -2.92
CA THR A 143 8.22 14.86 -3.12
C THR A 143 7.76 15.47 -1.80
N ALA A 144 7.61 14.66 -0.73
CA ALA A 144 7.26 15.15 0.60
C ALA A 144 8.24 16.21 1.10
N VAL A 145 9.54 15.92 1.01
CA VAL A 145 10.59 16.86 1.44
C VAL A 145 10.61 18.10 0.57
N ALA A 146 10.46 17.95 -0.76
CA ALA A 146 10.57 19.06 -1.69
C ALA A 146 9.42 20.06 -1.62
N PHE A 147 8.21 19.60 -1.29
CA PHE A 147 7.02 20.46 -1.23
C PHE A 147 6.61 20.88 0.19
N LYS A 148 7.30 20.37 1.22
CA LYS A 148 6.98 20.67 2.62
C LYS A 148 6.94 22.17 2.91
N ASP A 149 8.01 22.87 2.53
CA ASP A 149 8.14 24.30 2.82
C ASP A 149 7.11 25.12 2.00
N ALA A 150 6.88 24.74 0.74
CA ALA A 150 5.86 25.38 -0.10
C ALA A 150 4.44 25.20 0.45
N CYS A 151 4.14 24.03 1.03
CA CYS A 151 2.87 23.80 1.73
C CYS A 151 2.76 24.64 3.00
N ASP A 152 3.85 24.74 3.78
CA ASP A 152 3.91 25.54 5.00
C ASP A 152 3.72 27.05 4.71
N GLU A 153 4.29 27.56 3.59
CA GLU A 153 4.13 28.95 3.14
C GLU A 153 2.70 29.29 2.67
N MET A 154 1.99 28.30 2.10
CA MET A 154 0.62 28.46 1.60
C MET A 154 -0.46 28.04 2.59
N ASP A 155 -0.09 27.87 3.86
CA ASP A 155 -1.01 27.46 4.93
C ASP A 155 -1.74 26.14 4.65
N ILE A 156 -1.07 25.22 3.95
CA ILE A 156 -1.60 23.88 3.65
C ILE A 156 -1.17 22.91 4.75
N HIS A 157 -2.13 22.26 5.40
CA HIS A 157 -1.84 21.27 6.42
C HIS A 157 -1.09 20.06 5.86
N ARG A 158 -0.12 19.54 6.60
CA ARG A 158 0.72 18.40 6.18
C ARG A 158 -0.07 17.12 5.89
N ALA A 159 -1.24 16.94 6.51
CA ALA A 159 -2.12 15.83 6.20
C ALA A 159 -2.67 15.90 4.76
N VAL A 160 -2.85 17.10 4.19
CA VAL A 160 -3.25 17.28 2.79
C VAL A 160 -2.11 16.86 1.87
N LEU A 161 -0.87 17.27 2.16
CA LEU A 161 0.31 16.83 1.43
C LEU A 161 0.44 15.30 1.48
N SER A 162 0.34 14.70 2.67
CA SER A 162 0.42 13.23 2.83
C SER A 162 -0.65 12.50 2.03
N ARG A 163 -1.90 12.96 2.09
CA ARG A 163 -3.00 12.37 1.31
C ARG A 163 -2.72 12.46 -0.19
N THR A 164 -2.30 13.63 -0.69
CA THR A 164 -2.02 13.83 -2.12
C THR A 164 -0.88 12.94 -2.62
N LEU A 165 0.13 12.71 -1.78
CA LEU A 165 1.22 11.78 -2.07
C LEU A 165 0.73 10.33 -2.15
N GLU A 166 -0.18 9.93 -1.26
CA GLU A 166 -0.77 8.59 -1.28
C GLU A 166 -1.69 8.41 -2.49
N ASP A 167 -2.51 9.41 -2.82
CA ASP A 167 -3.42 9.36 -3.96
C ASP A 167 -2.70 9.17 -5.31
N VAL A 168 -1.46 9.60 -5.43
CA VAL A 168 -0.67 9.45 -6.66
C VAL A 168 0.49 8.51 -6.47
N GLY A 169 1.35 8.70 -5.47
CA GLY A 169 2.56 7.92 -5.28
C GLY A 169 2.28 6.45 -4.95
N THR A 170 1.26 6.18 -4.15
CA THR A 170 0.89 4.81 -3.76
C THR A 170 -0.08 4.19 -4.76
N MET A 171 -1.19 4.89 -5.07
CA MET A 171 -2.24 4.32 -5.91
C MET A 171 -1.77 4.08 -7.34
N VAL A 172 -1.03 5.01 -7.94
CA VAL A 172 -0.52 4.84 -9.30
C VAL A 172 0.54 3.75 -9.39
N ALA A 173 1.33 3.52 -8.34
CA ALA A 173 2.30 2.43 -8.32
C ALA A 173 1.67 1.06 -8.58
N ALA A 174 0.41 0.88 -8.19
CA ALA A 174 -0.33 -0.38 -8.38
C ALA A 174 -0.83 -0.61 -9.82
N ILE A 175 -0.69 0.38 -10.72
CA ILE A 175 -1.09 0.27 -12.14
C ILE A 175 0.09 0.41 -13.11
N ILE A 176 1.30 0.71 -12.62
CA ILE A 176 2.51 0.81 -13.46
C ILE A 176 3.02 -0.59 -13.75
N PRO A 177 3.05 -1.05 -15.02
CA PRO A 177 3.34 -2.46 -15.37
C PRO A 177 4.70 -2.97 -14.87
N TRP A 178 5.70 -2.11 -14.78
CA TRP A 178 7.06 -2.45 -14.32
C TRP A 178 7.28 -2.17 -12.83
N SER A 179 6.25 -1.77 -12.09
CA SER A 179 6.41 -1.57 -10.66
C SER A 179 6.54 -2.90 -9.92
N ALA A 180 7.31 -2.89 -8.83
CA ALA A 180 7.46 -4.06 -7.95
C ALA A 180 6.11 -4.55 -7.39
N TRP A 181 5.15 -3.63 -7.19
CA TRP A 181 3.81 -3.94 -6.72
C TRP A 181 3.00 -4.74 -7.74
N VAL A 182 2.99 -4.28 -9.00
CA VAL A 182 2.25 -4.95 -10.08
C VAL A 182 2.84 -6.32 -10.37
N ILE A 183 4.17 -6.43 -10.41
CA ILE A 183 4.86 -7.72 -10.57
C ILE A 183 4.54 -8.64 -9.38
N GLY A 184 4.59 -8.11 -8.15
CA GLY A 184 4.24 -8.86 -6.94
C GLY A 184 2.80 -9.35 -6.93
N TYR A 185 1.84 -8.52 -7.34
CA TYR A 185 0.44 -8.93 -7.46
C TYR A 185 0.24 -10.00 -8.53
N GLY A 186 0.92 -9.89 -9.68
CA GLY A 186 0.89 -10.91 -10.71
C GLY A 186 1.35 -12.28 -10.20
N VAL A 187 2.46 -12.31 -9.46
CA VAL A 187 2.95 -13.53 -8.80
C VAL A 187 1.98 -14.05 -7.75
N LEU A 188 1.46 -13.15 -6.90
CA LEU A 188 0.57 -13.52 -5.81
C LEU A 188 -0.79 -14.05 -6.29
N LEU A 189 -1.37 -13.40 -7.30
CA LEU A 189 -2.67 -13.74 -7.85
C LEU A 189 -2.59 -14.79 -8.97
N GLY A 190 -1.38 -15.04 -9.53
CA GLY A 190 -1.16 -15.93 -10.67
C GLY A 190 -1.86 -15.46 -11.93
N THR A 191 -1.91 -14.17 -12.14
CA THR A 191 -2.57 -13.53 -13.27
C THR A 191 -1.60 -12.57 -13.95
N THR A 192 -1.88 -12.23 -15.19
CA THR A 192 -1.08 -11.26 -15.92
C THR A 192 -1.50 -9.83 -15.56
N VAL A 193 -0.57 -8.89 -15.77
CA VAL A 193 -0.79 -7.46 -15.50
C VAL A 193 -2.01 -6.94 -16.28
N GLN A 194 -2.17 -7.36 -17.54
CA GLN A 194 -3.24 -6.97 -18.42
C GLN A 194 -4.62 -7.42 -17.93
N GLU A 195 -4.67 -8.55 -17.24
CA GLU A 195 -5.92 -9.12 -16.75
C GLU A 195 -6.45 -8.41 -15.51
N PHE A 196 -5.58 -7.97 -14.59
CA PHE A 196 -6.06 -7.37 -13.35
C PHE A 196 -6.15 -5.82 -13.38
N ILE A 197 -5.33 -5.12 -14.17
CA ILE A 197 -5.34 -3.63 -14.25
C ILE A 197 -6.76 -3.07 -14.48
N PRO A 198 -7.60 -3.63 -15.37
CA PRO A 198 -8.95 -3.10 -15.57
C PRO A 198 -9.84 -3.11 -14.35
N PHE A 199 -9.51 -3.92 -13.33
CA PHE A 199 -10.32 -4.08 -12.12
C PHE A 199 -9.84 -3.23 -10.93
N VAL A 200 -8.68 -2.56 -11.03
CA VAL A 200 -8.14 -1.70 -9.96
C VAL A 200 -8.68 -0.27 -10.04
N PHE A 201 -10.01 -0.14 -10.10
CA PHE A 201 -10.71 1.14 -10.26
C PHE A 201 -10.28 2.21 -9.25
N LEU A 202 -10.04 1.82 -8.01
CA LEU A 202 -9.62 2.73 -6.95
C LEU A 202 -8.30 3.42 -7.29
N CYS A 203 -7.33 2.66 -7.81
CA CYS A 203 -6.01 3.18 -8.18
C CYS A 203 -6.06 4.14 -9.37
N ILE A 204 -7.06 3.99 -10.25
CA ILE A 204 -7.28 4.88 -11.39
C ILE A 204 -8.07 6.12 -10.97
N LEU A 205 -9.12 5.94 -10.17
CA LEU A 205 -10.01 7.03 -9.78
C LEU A 205 -9.42 7.95 -8.70
N SER A 206 -8.58 7.42 -7.78
CA SER A 206 -8.01 8.19 -6.68
C SER A 206 -7.22 9.43 -7.16
N PRO A 207 -6.28 9.32 -8.11
CA PRO A 207 -5.59 10.50 -8.65
C PRO A 207 -6.53 11.51 -9.32
N ILE A 208 -7.56 11.03 -10.02
CA ILE A 208 -8.54 11.88 -10.69
C ILE A 208 -9.35 12.67 -9.66
N VAL A 209 -9.86 11.99 -8.63
CA VAL A 209 -10.61 12.61 -7.54
C VAL A 209 -9.71 13.58 -6.76
N ALA A 210 -8.45 13.22 -6.51
CA ALA A 210 -7.49 14.10 -5.86
C ALA A 210 -7.26 15.39 -6.66
N LEU A 211 -7.16 15.28 -7.97
CA LEU A 211 -7.03 16.44 -8.87
C LEU A 211 -8.26 17.35 -8.81
N ILE A 212 -9.46 16.77 -8.88
CA ILE A 212 -10.72 17.51 -8.75
C ILE A 212 -10.79 18.22 -7.39
N ASN A 213 -10.45 17.53 -6.31
CA ASN A 213 -10.46 18.08 -4.96
C ASN A 213 -9.45 19.24 -4.81
N ALA A 214 -8.27 19.13 -5.45
CA ALA A 214 -7.27 20.20 -5.45
C ALA A 214 -7.80 21.49 -6.08
N PHE A 215 -8.54 21.41 -7.19
CA PHE A 215 -9.14 22.58 -7.84
C PHE A 215 -10.37 23.11 -7.11
N LEU A 216 -11.20 22.24 -6.56
CA LEU A 216 -12.42 22.63 -5.83
C LEU A 216 -12.13 23.09 -4.37
N GLY A 217 -10.90 22.88 -3.88
CA GLY A 217 -10.55 23.15 -2.49
C GLY A 217 -11.23 22.21 -1.48
N ILE A 218 -11.75 21.07 -1.94
CA ILE A 218 -12.44 20.10 -1.08
C ILE A 218 -11.42 19.35 -0.23
N GLY A 219 -11.60 19.41 1.12
CA GLY A 219 -10.68 18.78 2.06
C GLY A 219 -9.31 19.46 2.12
N LEU A 220 -9.22 20.71 1.69
CA LEU A 220 -8.08 21.56 1.98
C LEU A 220 -8.17 21.96 3.45
N LEU A 221 -7.24 21.48 4.25
CA LEU A 221 -7.09 21.83 5.66
C LEU A 221 -6.01 22.91 5.77
N HIS A 222 -6.26 23.90 6.63
CA HIS A 222 -5.29 24.89 7.00
C HIS A 222 -4.37 24.37 8.12
N LYS A 223 -3.22 25.01 8.32
CA LYS A 223 -2.15 24.55 9.20
C LYS A 223 -2.61 24.38 10.66
N ASP A 224 -3.51 25.26 11.13
CA ASP A 224 -4.05 25.25 12.48
C ASP A 224 -5.33 24.41 12.65
N ASP A 225 -5.81 23.78 11.57
CA ASP A 225 -6.97 22.91 11.64
C ASP A 225 -6.64 21.63 12.40
N GLU A 226 -7.39 21.36 13.48
CA GLU A 226 -7.33 20.05 14.12
C GLU A 226 -7.86 18.97 13.16
N VAL A 227 -7.02 17.98 12.84
CA VAL A 227 -7.44 16.78 12.11
C VAL A 227 -8.30 15.92 13.03
N LYS A 228 -9.57 16.26 13.18
CA LYS A 228 -10.54 15.39 13.85
C LYS A 228 -10.94 14.29 12.88
N TYR A 229 -10.57 13.06 13.20
CA TYR A 229 -11.09 11.86 12.54
C TYR A 229 -12.58 11.73 12.87
N HIS A 230 -13.44 12.40 12.11
CA HIS A 230 -14.85 12.05 12.05
C HIS A 230 -15.00 10.97 10.97
N PRO A 231 -15.54 9.82 11.29
CA PRO A 231 -15.68 8.71 10.37
C PRO A 231 -16.60 9.01 9.17
N LEU A 232 -17.38 10.06 9.19
CA LEU A 232 -18.29 10.46 8.11
C LEU A 232 -18.56 11.97 8.14
N TRP A 233 -18.25 12.66 7.00
CA TRP A 233 -18.87 13.91 6.54
C TRP A 233 -18.35 15.26 7.04
N ILE A 234 -17.84 16.01 6.07
CA ILE A 234 -17.98 17.46 5.85
C ILE A 234 -17.92 18.33 7.11
N ARG A 235 -16.76 18.90 7.35
CA ARG A 235 -16.63 20.02 8.25
C ARG A 235 -17.33 21.25 7.66
N LYS A 236 -18.43 21.72 8.27
CA LYS A 236 -18.90 23.09 8.08
C LYS A 236 -17.73 24.01 8.44
N ARG A 237 -17.29 24.86 7.48
CA ARG A 237 -16.41 26.00 7.78
C ARG A 237 -16.99 26.73 8.98
N ALA A 238 -16.32 26.71 10.12
CA ALA A 238 -16.50 27.74 11.12
C ALA A 238 -15.92 29.03 10.50
N ARG A 239 -16.79 30.00 10.25
CA ARG A 239 -16.42 31.37 9.94
C ARG A 239 -15.87 32.02 11.18
#